data_71428100088ece7349e8df18e64a8ee4
#
_entry.id   71428100088ece7349e8df18e64a8ee4
#
_cell.length_a   1.000
_cell.length_b   1.000
_cell.length_c   1.000
_cell.angle_alpha   90.00
_cell.angle_beta   90.00
_cell.angle_gamma   90.00
#
_symmetry.space_group_name_H-M   'P 1'
#
loop_
_entity.id
_entity.type
_entity.pdbx_description
1 polymer ?
#
loop_
_entity_poly.entity_id
_entity_poly.type
_entity_poly.pdbx_seq_one_letter_code
_entity_poly.pdbx_strand_id
1 'polypeptide(L)'
;RFVSVCAVSVSGAVLEDVSMSAGWKRGSFTVEASILMPFLMWIIFVMLCLGLFWHDRSVLSACASELAGKGAARKYETEAHLESWLSTEASALVEDRLYLLKVTDITVKVTAEQVTVAYAGSSPVLGGLQTKEQEKSGRKNPVNLLRKTRLLKELAGKV
;
A
#
# COMPACT_ATOMS: atom_id res chain seq x y z
N ARG A 1 41.52 -51.20 -15.43
CA ARG A 1 41.18 -51.87 -14.16
C ARG A 1 39.67 -51.98 -14.10
N PHE A 2 39.22 -53.20 -14.28
CA PHE A 2 37.81 -53.62 -14.24
C PHE A 2 37.28 -53.53 -12.81
N VAL A 3 36.10 -52.91 -12.63
CA VAL A 3 35.31 -53.05 -11.43
C VAL A 3 34.06 -53.84 -11.85
N SER A 4 33.97 -55.02 -11.32
CA SER A 4 32.93 -56.01 -11.52
C SER A 4 31.60 -55.51 -10.92
N VAL A 5 30.56 -55.42 -11.76
CA VAL A 5 29.21 -55.09 -11.35
C VAL A 5 28.55 -56.41 -10.91
N CYS A 6 28.32 -56.58 -9.61
CA CYS A 6 27.48 -57.64 -9.08
C CYS A 6 26.03 -57.35 -9.45
N ALA A 7 25.48 -58.12 -10.43
CA ALA A 7 24.07 -58.16 -10.74
C ALA A 7 23.37 -58.99 -9.66
N VAL A 8 22.63 -58.30 -8.77
CA VAL A 8 21.70 -58.92 -7.84
C VAL A 8 20.39 -59.16 -8.63
N SER A 9 20.14 -60.42 -8.95
CA SER A 9 18.85 -60.87 -9.49
C SER A 9 17.81 -60.82 -8.37
N VAL A 10 17.00 -59.77 -8.35
CA VAL A 10 15.82 -59.67 -7.47
C VAL A 10 14.64 -60.26 -8.24
N SER A 11 14.06 -61.32 -7.65
CA SER A 11 12.94 -62.09 -8.17
C SER A 11 11.75 -61.17 -8.64
N GLY A 12 11.22 -61.40 -9.83
CA GLY A 12 10.22 -60.55 -10.49
C GLY A 12 8.90 -60.32 -9.72
N ALA A 13 8.59 -61.15 -8.71
CA ALA A 13 7.37 -61.00 -7.91
C ALA A 13 7.39 -59.75 -6.97
N VAL A 14 8.56 -59.33 -6.53
CA VAL A 14 8.69 -58.17 -5.66
C VAL A 14 8.56 -56.85 -6.42
N LEU A 15 8.90 -56.86 -7.74
CA LEU A 15 8.82 -55.66 -8.57
C LEU A 15 7.37 -55.33 -9.04
N GLU A 16 6.52 -56.34 -9.20
CA GLU A 16 5.12 -56.10 -9.57
C GLU A 16 4.30 -55.49 -8.44
N ASP A 17 4.54 -55.94 -7.21
CA ASP A 17 3.85 -55.41 -6.03
C ASP A 17 4.25 -53.94 -5.71
N VAL A 18 5.54 -53.60 -5.92
CA VAL A 18 6.02 -52.23 -5.76
C VAL A 18 5.48 -51.31 -6.86
N SER A 19 5.28 -51.82 -8.09
CA SER A 19 4.76 -51.01 -9.21
C SER A 19 3.25 -50.73 -9.05
N MET A 20 2.44 -51.70 -8.59
CA MET A 20 1.03 -51.50 -8.30
C MET A 20 0.75 -50.54 -7.16
N SER A 21 1.53 -50.62 -6.08
CA SER A 21 1.40 -49.70 -4.94
C SER A 21 1.80 -48.29 -5.28
N ALA A 22 2.79 -48.11 -6.14
CA ALA A 22 3.24 -46.79 -6.62
C ALA A 22 2.23 -46.12 -7.58
N GLY A 23 1.51 -46.90 -8.38
CA GLY A 23 0.44 -46.41 -9.27
C GLY A 23 -0.78 -45.89 -8.51
N TRP A 24 -1.18 -46.55 -7.46
CA TRP A 24 -2.32 -46.16 -6.63
C TRP A 24 -2.02 -44.88 -5.82
N LYS A 25 -0.82 -44.78 -5.30
CA LYS A 25 -0.36 -43.56 -4.60
C LYS A 25 -0.27 -42.34 -5.52
N ARG A 26 0.11 -42.55 -6.79
CA ARG A 26 0.15 -41.48 -7.81
C ARG A 26 -1.23 -40.99 -8.20
N GLY A 27 -2.22 -41.88 -8.29
CA GLY A 27 -3.61 -41.54 -8.61
C GLY A 27 -4.30 -40.73 -7.49
N SER A 28 -4.03 -41.10 -6.20
CA SER A 28 -4.53 -40.35 -5.04
C SER A 28 -3.94 -38.95 -4.98
N PHE A 29 -2.64 -38.82 -5.20
CA PHE A 29 -1.96 -37.52 -5.16
C PHE A 29 -2.46 -36.54 -6.25
N THR A 30 -2.73 -37.00 -7.45
CA THR A 30 -3.26 -36.15 -8.52
C THR A 30 -4.67 -35.64 -8.24
N VAL A 31 -5.53 -36.47 -7.64
CA VAL A 31 -6.89 -36.08 -7.23
C VAL A 31 -6.83 -35.04 -6.10
N GLU A 32 -5.99 -35.25 -5.10
CA GLU A 32 -5.78 -34.30 -4.01
C GLU A 32 -5.22 -32.97 -4.55
N ALA A 33 -4.22 -33.01 -5.43
CA ALA A 33 -3.64 -31.83 -6.02
C ALA A 33 -4.65 -31.04 -6.88
N SER A 34 -5.56 -31.71 -7.59
CA SER A 34 -6.57 -31.04 -8.43
C SER A 34 -7.60 -30.24 -7.62
N ILE A 35 -7.88 -30.67 -6.38
CA ILE A 35 -8.77 -29.96 -5.46
C ILE A 35 -8.03 -28.81 -4.77
N LEU A 36 -6.75 -29.01 -4.39
CA LEU A 36 -5.95 -28.00 -3.70
C LEU A 36 -5.52 -26.83 -4.61
N MET A 37 -5.27 -27.11 -5.91
CA MET A 37 -4.80 -26.08 -6.85
C MET A 37 -5.73 -24.88 -6.99
N PRO A 38 -7.04 -25.02 -7.22
CA PRO A 38 -7.93 -23.86 -7.33
C PRO A 38 -7.99 -23.06 -6.01
N PHE A 39 -7.89 -23.75 -4.87
CA PHE A 39 -7.89 -23.09 -3.56
C PHE A 39 -6.62 -22.26 -3.34
N LEU A 40 -5.47 -22.82 -3.74
CA LEU A 40 -4.18 -22.15 -3.65
C LEU A 40 -4.12 -20.95 -4.60
N MET A 41 -4.61 -21.09 -5.83
CA MET A 41 -4.71 -19.98 -6.79
C MET A 41 -5.62 -18.86 -6.27
N TRP A 42 -6.72 -19.20 -5.60
CA TRP A 42 -7.62 -18.23 -5.00
C TRP A 42 -6.94 -17.45 -3.85
N ILE A 43 -6.19 -18.14 -2.99
CA ILE A 43 -5.41 -17.50 -1.91
C ILE A 43 -4.38 -16.54 -2.48
N ILE A 44 -3.63 -16.96 -3.51
CA ILE A 44 -2.64 -16.10 -4.17
C ILE A 44 -3.32 -14.85 -4.76
N PHE A 45 -4.47 -15.03 -5.40
CA PHE A 45 -5.22 -13.91 -5.97
C PHE A 45 -5.67 -12.91 -4.89
N VAL A 46 -6.20 -13.38 -3.77
CA VAL A 46 -6.59 -12.53 -2.63
C VAL A 46 -5.38 -11.78 -2.07
N MET A 47 -4.23 -12.46 -1.92
CA MET A 47 -2.99 -11.83 -1.46
C MET A 47 -2.50 -10.72 -2.41
N LEU A 48 -2.60 -10.94 -3.72
CA LEU A 48 -2.25 -9.92 -4.72
C LEU A 48 -3.19 -8.71 -4.63
N CYS A 49 -4.51 -8.94 -4.52
CA CYS A 49 -5.48 -7.86 -4.38
C CYS A 49 -5.24 -7.02 -3.11
N LEU A 50 -4.94 -7.68 -1.98
CA LEU A 50 -4.60 -7.00 -0.74
C LEU A 50 -3.29 -6.19 -0.89
N GLY A 51 -2.28 -6.77 -1.53
CA GLY A 51 -1.00 -6.09 -1.79
C GLY A 51 -1.19 -4.81 -2.61
N LEU A 52 -1.97 -4.88 -3.69
CA LEU A 52 -2.29 -3.71 -4.52
C LEU A 52 -3.12 -2.66 -3.74
N PHE A 53 -4.05 -3.09 -2.90
CA PHE A 53 -4.81 -2.18 -2.05
C PHE A 53 -3.91 -1.42 -1.06
N TRP A 54 -2.97 -2.11 -0.42
CA TRP A 54 -1.99 -1.49 0.47
C TRP A 54 -1.05 -0.54 -0.27
N HIS A 55 -0.65 -0.90 -1.49
CA HIS A 55 0.14 -0.03 -2.35
C HIS A 55 -0.60 1.28 -2.64
N ASP A 56 -1.84 1.19 -3.11
CA ASP A 56 -2.65 2.37 -3.45
C ASP A 56 -2.89 3.27 -2.23
N ARG A 57 -3.12 2.67 -1.07
CA ARG A 57 -3.24 3.39 0.19
C ARG A 57 -1.96 4.17 0.54
N SER A 58 -0.80 3.53 0.37
CA SER A 58 0.50 4.18 0.58
C SER A 58 0.73 5.34 -0.38
N VAL A 59 0.32 5.19 -1.64
CA VAL A 59 0.40 6.26 -2.65
C VAL A 59 -0.48 7.43 -2.27
N LEU A 60 -1.71 7.20 -1.80
CA LEU A 60 -2.60 8.27 -1.35
C LEU A 60 -2.01 9.05 -0.17
N SER A 61 -1.47 8.35 0.82
CA SER A 61 -0.80 8.98 1.97
C SER A 61 0.44 9.79 1.52
N ALA A 62 1.25 9.24 0.62
CA ALA A 62 2.41 9.95 0.07
C ALA A 62 2.00 11.21 -0.72
N CYS A 63 0.98 11.14 -1.57
CA CYS A 63 0.46 12.30 -2.30
C CYS A 63 -0.12 13.35 -1.34
N ALA A 64 -0.86 12.93 -0.31
CA ALA A 64 -1.39 13.83 0.71
C ALA A 64 -0.27 14.58 1.45
N SER A 65 0.79 13.88 1.84
CA SER A 65 1.94 14.47 2.53
C SER A 65 2.72 15.43 1.64
N GLU A 66 2.93 15.08 0.36
CA GLU A 66 3.58 15.93 -0.63
C GLU A 66 2.81 17.23 -0.84
N LEU A 67 1.49 17.16 -1.04
CA LEU A 67 0.65 18.33 -1.22
C LEU A 67 0.56 19.20 0.02
N ALA A 68 0.41 18.58 1.20
CA ALA A 68 0.42 19.31 2.46
C ALA A 68 1.76 20.05 2.67
N GLY A 69 2.89 19.42 2.28
CA GLY A 69 4.21 20.03 2.30
C GLY A 69 4.36 21.19 1.31
N LYS A 70 3.90 21.01 0.05
CA LYS A 70 3.89 22.06 -0.97
C LYS A 70 3.03 23.25 -0.52
N GLY A 71 1.85 22.99 0.05
CA GLY A 71 0.97 24.02 0.60
C GLY A 71 1.58 24.78 1.76
N ALA A 72 2.23 24.07 2.67
CA ALA A 72 2.91 24.68 3.81
C ALA A 72 4.11 25.56 3.42
N ALA A 73 4.79 25.24 2.30
CA ALA A 73 5.91 26.01 1.78
C ALA A 73 5.48 27.37 1.20
N ARG A 74 4.27 27.47 0.65
CA ARG A 74 3.70 28.71 0.05
C ARG A 74 3.08 29.61 1.13
N LYS A 75 3.92 30.26 1.91
CA LYS A 75 3.54 31.02 3.11
C LYS A 75 2.82 32.35 2.83
N TYR A 76 3.05 32.95 1.67
CA TYR A 76 2.61 34.31 1.32
C TYR A 76 1.35 34.34 0.45
N GLU A 77 0.85 33.18 0.01
CA GLU A 77 -0.36 33.10 -0.78
C GLU A 77 -1.63 33.19 0.08
N THR A 78 -2.67 33.78 -0.51
CA THR A 78 -4.01 33.86 0.11
C THR A 78 -4.60 32.45 0.28
N GLU A 79 -5.29 32.20 1.38
CA GLU A 79 -5.84 30.89 1.70
C GLU A 79 -6.75 30.34 0.58
N ALA A 80 -7.66 31.16 0.05
CA ALA A 80 -8.57 30.77 -1.03
C ALA A 80 -7.85 30.42 -2.34
N HIS A 81 -6.81 31.15 -2.72
CA HIS A 81 -6.02 30.87 -3.92
C HIS A 81 -5.21 29.59 -3.75
N LEU A 82 -4.64 29.38 -2.57
CA LEU A 82 -3.87 28.18 -2.26
C LEU A 82 -4.76 26.95 -2.24
N GLU A 83 -5.98 27.05 -1.71
CA GLU A 83 -6.94 25.94 -1.68
C GLU A 83 -7.37 25.52 -3.07
N SER A 84 -7.69 26.47 -3.96
CA SER A 84 -8.04 26.18 -5.35
C SER A 84 -6.86 25.57 -6.13
N TRP A 85 -5.65 26.07 -5.93
CA TRP A 85 -4.45 25.53 -6.56
C TRP A 85 -4.15 24.11 -6.09
N LEU A 86 -4.21 23.87 -4.77
CA LEU A 86 -3.97 22.54 -4.19
C LEU A 86 -5.03 21.53 -4.65
N SER A 87 -6.30 21.91 -4.78
CA SER A 87 -7.35 21.01 -5.25
C SER A 87 -7.14 20.56 -6.70
N THR A 88 -6.66 21.47 -7.56
CA THR A 88 -6.31 21.16 -8.96
C THR A 88 -5.09 20.23 -9.03
N GLU A 89 -4.03 20.55 -8.28
CA GLU A 89 -2.82 19.73 -8.23
C GLU A 89 -3.09 18.36 -7.61
N ALA A 90 -3.99 18.29 -6.62
CA ALA A 90 -4.38 17.05 -5.96
C ALA A 90 -5.00 16.02 -6.90
N SER A 91 -5.86 16.45 -7.82
CA SER A 91 -6.46 15.56 -8.81
C SER A 91 -5.41 15.05 -9.81
N ALA A 92 -4.53 15.94 -10.30
CA ALA A 92 -3.50 15.59 -11.25
C ALA A 92 -2.45 14.59 -10.71
N LEU A 93 -2.10 14.70 -9.42
CA LEU A 93 -1.11 13.81 -8.81
C LEU A 93 -1.58 12.37 -8.65
N VAL A 94 -2.89 12.14 -8.57
CA VAL A 94 -3.47 10.84 -8.24
C VAL A 94 -3.95 10.09 -9.47
N GLU A 95 -4.26 10.79 -10.58
CA GLU A 95 -4.98 10.26 -11.75
C GLU A 95 -4.32 9.02 -12.38
N ASP A 96 -2.98 8.93 -12.41
CA ASP A 96 -2.25 7.82 -13.05
C ASP A 96 -1.53 6.87 -12.08
N ARG A 97 -1.71 7.02 -10.78
CA ARG A 97 -0.91 6.28 -9.78
C ARG A 97 -1.65 5.16 -9.06
N LEU A 98 -2.97 5.05 -9.24
CA LEU A 98 -3.81 4.10 -8.54
C LEU A 98 -4.19 2.92 -9.44
N TYR A 99 -4.12 1.70 -8.91
CA TYR A 99 -4.48 0.46 -9.61
C TYR A 99 -5.88 -0.04 -9.29
N LEU A 100 -6.25 -0.07 -8.01
CA LEU A 100 -7.51 -0.64 -7.52
C LEU A 100 -8.44 0.39 -6.89
N LEU A 101 -7.88 1.47 -6.33
CA LEU A 101 -8.63 2.52 -5.68
C LEU A 101 -9.05 3.59 -6.69
N LYS A 102 -10.31 4.00 -6.60
CA LYS A 102 -10.82 5.21 -7.26
C LYS A 102 -11.01 6.29 -6.21
N VAL A 103 -10.45 7.47 -6.46
CA VAL A 103 -10.68 8.64 -5.60
C VAL A 103 -12.12 9.07 -5.74
N THR A 104 -12.82 9.15 -4.62
CA THR A 104 -14.22 9.53 -4.55
C THR A 104 -14.36 11.00 -4.14
N ASP A 105 -13.50 11.46 -3.24
CA ASP A 105 -13.52 12.82 -2.73
C ASP A 105 -12.11 13.30 -2.36
N ILE A 106 -11.87 14.57 -2.59
CA ILE A 106 -10.62 15.25 -2.24
C ILE A 106 -11.00 16.48 -1.42
N THR A 107 -10.62 16.48 -0.17
CA THR A 107 -10.89 17.60 0.74
C THR A 107 -9.58 18.29 1.10
N VAL A 108 -9.43 19.53 0.67
CA VAL A 108 -8.31 20.39 1.03
C VAL A 108 -8.81 21.47 1.97
N LYS A 109 -8.18 21.64 3.11
CA LYS A 109 -8.46 22.72 4.07
C LYS A 109 -7.17 23.46 4.38
N VAL A 110 -7.15 24.73 4.06
CA VAL A 110 -6.04 25.62 4.34
C VAL A 110 -6.42 26.55 5.48
N THR A 111 -5.62 26.52 6.54
CA THR A 111 -5.76 27.42 7.68
C THR A 111 -4.46 28.21 7.83
N ALA A 112 -4.49 29.33 8.56
CA ALA A 112 -3.31 30.14 8.81
C ALA A 112 -2.12 29.38 9.45
N GLU A 113 -2.40 28.31 10.20
CA GLU A 113 -1.41 27.54 10.95
C GLU A 113 -1.07 26.18 10.32
N GLN A 114 -2.01 25.59 9.56
CA GLN A 114 -1.85 24.24 9.02
C GLN A 114 -2.58 24.07 7.70
N VAL A 115 -2.03 23.20 6.84
CA VAL A 115 -2.66 22.69 5.65
C VAL A 115 -3.04 21.24 5.90
N THR A 116 -4.28 20.90 5.67
CA THR A 116 -4.83 19.56 5.80
C THR A 116 -5.31 19.08 4.45
N VAL A 117 -4.79 17.95 3.99
CA VAL A 117 -5.21 17.30 2.75
C VAL A 117 -5.78 15.93 3.11
N ALA A 118 -6.98 15.64 2.67
CA ALA A 118 -7.63 14.36 2.87
C ALA A 118 -8.11 13.79 1.54
N TYR A 119 -7.75 12.55 1.27
CA TYR A 119 -8.24 11.76 0.15
C TYR A 119 -9.21 10.69 0.66
N ALA A 120 -10.35 10.57 0.01
CA ALA A 120 -11.26 9.45 0.19
C ALA A 120 -11.29 8.64 -1.10
N GLY A 121 -11.04 7.36 -0.99
CA GLY A 121 -11.05 6.42 -2.11
C GLY A 121 -11.93 5.21 -1.81
N SER A 122 -12.48 4.60 -2.86
CA SER A 122 -13.22 3.35 -2.76
C SER A 122 -12.69 2.34 -3.78
N SER A 123 -12.62 1.08 -3.38
CA SER A 123 -12.26 -0.02 -4.28
C SER A 123 -13.50 -0.78 -4.72
N PRO A 124 -13.91 -0.71 -5.99
CA PRO A 124 -15.02 -1.48 -6.49
C PRO A 124 -14.73 -2.99 -6.54
N VAL A 125 -13.46 -3.36 -6.71
CA VAL A 125 -13.01 -4.76 -6.80
C VAL A 125 -13.11 -5.48 -5.45
N LEU A 126 -12.88 -4.76 -4.35
CA LEU A 126 -12.95 -5.30 -2.99
C LEU A 126 -14.31 -5.04 -2.31
N GLY A 127 -15.41 -5.09 -3.08
CA GLY A 127 -16.76 -4.96 -2.52
C GLY A 127 -17.09 -3.55 -1.98
N GLY A 128 -16.47 -2.50 -2.53
CA GLY A 128 -16.74 -1.13 -2.10
C GLY A 128 -15.99 -0.71 -0.83
N LEU A 129 -14.88 -1.37 -0.51
CA LEU A 129 -14.06 -1.02 0.65
C LEU A 129 -13.60 0.43 0.52
N GLN A 130 -13.96 1.24 1.51
CA GLN A 130 -13.59 2.65 1.57
C GLN A 130 -12.32 2.85 2.39
N THR A 131 -11.46 3.73 1.91
CA THR A 131 -10.30 4.21 2.67
C THR A 131 -10.29 5.73 2.71
N LYS A 132 -9.81 6.28 3.81
CA LYS A 132 -9.65 7.71 3.98
C LYS A 132 -8.28 7.96 4.59
N GLU A 133 -7.45 8.69 3.85
CA GLU A 133 -6.13 9.10 4.29
C GLU A 133 -6.10 10.61 4.46
N GLN A 134 -5.60 11.06 5.59
CA GLN A 134 -5.54 12.48 5.93
C GLN A 134 -4.17 12.82 6.46
N GLU A 135 -3.53 13.81 5.84
CA GLU A 135 -2.24 14.33 6.27
C GLU A 135 -2.32 15.81 6.60
N LYS A 136 -1.52 16.22 7.58
CA LYS A 136 -1.47 17.60 8.07
C LYS A 136 -0.04 18.10 8.06
N SER A 137 0.17 19.27 7.48
CA SER A 137 1.45 19.95 7.53
C SER A 137 1.32 21.32 8.16
N GLY A 138 2.18 21.62 9.13
CA GLY A 138 2.20 22.90 9.82
C GLY A 138 2.73 24.02 8.94
N ARG A 139 1.95 25.08 8.78
CA ARG A 139 2.34 26.31 8.09
C ARG A 139 3.05 27.24 9.09
N LYS A 140 4.36 27.10 9.22
CA LYS A 140 5.16 27.93 10.15
C LYS A 140 5.32 29.35 9.59
N ASN A 141 4.55 30.29 10.13
CA ASN A 141 4.73 31.70 9.81
C ASN A 141 5.94 32.24 10.59
N PRO A 142 7.05 32.64 9.92
CA PRO A 142 8.26 33.10 10.60
C PRO A 142 8.03 34.37 11.44
N VAL A 143 7.06 35.21 11.06
CA VAL A 143 6.71 36.42 11.79
C VAL A 143 6.11 36.09 13.14
N ASN A 144 5.26 35.11 13.25
CA ASN A 144 4.65 34.65 14.48
C ASN A 144 5.69 34.03 15.44
N LEU A 145 6.64 33.27 14.86
CA LEU A 145 7.77 32.73 15.62
C LEU A 145 8.63 33.87 16.24
N LEU A 146 8.98 34.87 15.44
CA LEU A 146 9.76 36.01 15.92
C LEU A 146 9.02 36.83 16.99
N ARG A 147 7.70 36.97 16.85
CA ARG A 147 6.90 37.64 17.91
C ARG A 147 6.87 36.83 19.20
N LYS A 148 6.65 35.51 19.11
CA LYS A 148 6.67 34.63 20.30
C LYS A 148 8.04 34.63 20.98
N THR A 149 9.14 34.58 20.23
CA THR A 149 10.50 34.61 20.80
C THR A 149 10.83 35.94 21.45
N ARG A 150 10.38 37.08 20.90
CA ARG A 150 10.52 38.41 21.53
C ARG A 150 9.77 38.49 22.85
N LEU A 151 8.50 38.04 22.86
CA LEU A 151 7.68 38.01 24.08
C LEU A 151 8.30 37.12 25.16
N LEU A 152 8.85 35.98 24.81
CA LEU A 152 9.54 35.11 25.75
C LEU A 152 10.81 35.73 26.27
N LYS A 153 11.56 36.48 25.45
CA LYS A 153 12.76 37.16 25.85
C LYS A 153 12.48 38.37 26.80
N GLU A 154 11.38 39.08 26.55
CA GLU A 154 10.92 40.16 27.44
C GLU A 154 10.44 39.60 28.78
N LEU A 155 9.76 38.47 28.82
CA LEU A 155 9.35 37.83 30.07
C LEU A 155 10.56 37.30 30.87
N ALA A 156 11.53 36.70 30.20
CA ALA A 156 12.74 36.18 30.83
C ALA A 156 13.68 37.29 31.33
N GLY A 157 13.63 38.49 30.75
CA GLY A 157 14.41 39.65 31.21
C GLY A 157 13.77 40.45 32.36
N LYS A 158 12.56 40.08 32.79
CA LYS A 158 11.83 40.69 33.91
C LYS A 158 11.94 39.91 35.23
N VAL A 159 12.60 38.75 35.21
CA VAL A 159 12.92 37.95 36.39
C VAL A 159 14.37 38.20 36.77
#